data_ca6dae95b392f7c440299ed2eeb99dcf
#
_entry.id   ca6dae95b392f7c440299ed2eeb99dcf
#
_cell.length_a   1.000
_cell.length_b   1.000
_cell.length_c   1.000
_cell.angle_alpha   90.00
_cell.angle_beta   90.00
_cell.angle_gamma   90.00
#
_symmetry.space_group_name_H-M   'P 1'
#
loop_
_entity.id
_entity.type
_entity.pdbx_description
1 polymer ?
#
loop_
_entity_poly.entity_id
_entity_poly.type
_entity_poly.pdbx_seq_one_letter_code
_entity_poly.pdbx_strand_id
1 'polypeptide(L)'
;LRTGWGQDDTWALMDAAPFGKAHQHEDKLSVLLYTNGKFLLTEGGNYAYDESEMRNYVLSTRSHNTVRVDGQDQNRRKTYAWKEENIKKKSNLEWNFSEKWDYAKSAYDEGYGEDQDKAPVHERAIYFYRDKNQPLLITVDRLSDTKSSSETHDWDILWHIDSEVEKQTDKYIKFADADIAWSNGETTIIAGQETPEWQGFIATGTKQGMYRAVPCVDTKVNANAVRIVTVLAPYPAEEAGTTKHLLSVKASSDLDDTAITLIFDDGSVWTLDENTLRG
;
A
#
# COMPACT_ATOMS: atom_id res chain seq x y z
N LEU A 1 7.91 -6.10 -9.93
CA LEU A 1 7.07 -7.30 -9.99
C LEU A 1 6.12 -7.17 -11.18
N ARG A 2 5.91 -8.21 -11.99
CA ARG A 2 5.08 -8.06 -13.21
C ARG A 2 4.67 -9.38 -13.84
N THR A 3 3.54 -9.34 -14.59
CA THR A 3 3.09 -10.48 -15.41
C THR A 3 3.79 -10.52 -16.78
N GLY A 4 4.27 -9.37 -17.28
CA GLY A 4 4.93 -9.25 -18.58
C GLY A 4 5.44 -7.84 -18.86
N TRP A 5 5.66 -7.52 -20.17
CA TRP A 5 6.23 -6.25 -20.66
C TRP A 5 5.31 -5.51 -21.64
N GLY A 6 4.11 -6.02 -21.89
CA GLY A 6 3.11 -5.37 -22.74
C GLY A 6 2.48 -4.17 -22.03
N GLN A 7 1.83 -3.32 -22.81
CA GLN A 7 1.14 -2.13 -22.29
C GLN A 7 -0.01 -2.50 -21.33
N ASP A 8 -0.67 -3.63 -21.59
CA ASP A 8 -1.81 -4.09 -20.79
C ASP A 8 -1.41 -5.07 -19.69
N ASP A 9 -0.11 -5.44 -19.61
CA ASP A 9 0.40 -6.32 -18.56
C ASP A 9 0.35 -5.61 -17.19
N THR A 10 0.10 -6.40 -16.14
CA THR A 10 0.06 -5.91 -14.76
C THR A 10 1.45 -5.87 -14.15
N TRP A 11 1.78 -4.77 -13.48
CA TRP A 11 3.01 -4.67 -12.70
C TRP A 11 2.79 -3.90 -11.39
N ALA A 12 3.58 -4.25 -10.39
CA ALA A 12 3.62 -3.56 -9.10
C ALA A 12 5.03 -3.06 -8.79
N LEU A 13 5.11 -1.93 -8.08
CA LEU A 13 6.33 -1.34 -7.55
C LEU A 13 6.14 -1.10 -6.06
N MET A 14 7.13 -1.46 -5.24
CA MET A 14 7.21 -1.04 -3.83
C MET A 14 8.42 -0.13 -3.66
N ASP A 15 8.23 1.04 -3.05
CA ASP A 15 9.34 1.90 -2.67
C ASP A 15 9.97 1.42 -1.35
N ALA A 16 11.11 0.77 -1.44
CA ALA A 16 11.93 0.38 -0.30
C ALA A 16 13.25 1.17 -0.25
N ALA A 17 13.35 2.25 -1.04
CA ALA A 17 14.58 3.02 -1.18
C ALA A 17 14.92 3.80 0.10
N PRO A 18 16.21 4.10 0.32
CA PRO A 18 16.60 5.15 1.28
C PRO A 18 16.01 6.50 0.86
N PHE A 19 15.90 7.44 1.80
CA PHE A 19 15.26 8.75 1.57
C PHE A 19 15.83 9.55 0.38
N GLY A 20 17.07 9.29 -0.05
CA GLY A 20 17.65 9.91 -1.23
C GLY A 20 18.13 11.35 -1.01
N LYS A 21 18.20 12.14 -2.11
CA LYS A 21 18.85 13.46 -2.11
C LYS A 21 17.92 14.61 -2.48
N ALA A 22 16.94 14.41 -3.35
CA ALA A 22 16.06 15.45 -3.84
C ALA A 22 14.71 14.87 -4.24
N HIS A 23 13.67 15.71 -4.28
CA HIS A 23 12.32 15.35 -4.70
C HIS A 23 11.70 14.22 -3.85
N GLN A 24 12.02 14.18 -2.55
CA GLN A 24 11.58 13.14 -1.65
C GLN A 24 10.18 13.42 -1.10
N HIS A 25 9.46 12.32 -0.87
CA HIS A 25 8.19 12.29 -0.15
C HIS A 25 8.33 11.42 1.10
N GLU A 26 7.36 11.45 1.99
CA GLU A 26 7.29 10.56 3.14
C GLU A 26 6.48 9.31 2.79
N ASP A 27 7.08 8.45 1.94
CA ASP A 27 6.43 7.42 1.12
C ASP A 27 7.04 6.02 1.21
N LYS A 28 7.94 5.76 2.17
CA LYS A 28 8.58 4.46 2.26
C LYS A 28 7.56 3.35 2.48
N LEU A 29 7.76 2.23 1.78
CA LEU A 29 6.87 1.09 1.66
C LEU A 29 5.58 1.37 0.87
N SER A 30 5.46 2.53 0.21
CA SER A 30 4.36 2.78 -0.72
C SER A 30 4.39 1.79 -1.88
N VAL A 31 3.21 1.41 -2.36
CA VAL A 31 3.05 0.46 -3.46
C VAL A 31 2.23 1.10 -4.57
N LEU A 32 2.69 0.94 -5.81
CA LEU A 32 1.93 1.26 -7.03
C LEU A 32 1.52 -0.02 -7.74
N LEU A 33 0.36 -0.01 -8.37
CA LEU A 33 -0.10 -1.10 -9.23
C LEU A 33 -0.61 -0.52 -10.55
N TYR A 34 -0.04 -1.01 -11.64
CA TYR A 34 -0.44 -0.66 -13.00
C TYR A 34 -1.06 -1.89 -13.67
N THR A 35 -2.14 -1.69 -14.39
CA THR A 35 -2.83 -2.73 -15.14
C THR A 35 -3.64 -2.11 -16.28
N ASN A 36 -3.83 -2.80 -17.38
CA ASN A 36 -4.70 -2.38 -18.49
C ASN A 36 -4.43 -0.94 -18.97
N GLY A 37 -3.15 -0.56 -19.11
CA GLY A 37 -2.78 0.75 -19.64
C GLY A 37 -2.86 1.92 -18.66
N LYS A 38 -3.20 1.70 -17.37
CA LYS A 38 -3.33 2.77 -16.35
C LYS A 38 -2.84 2.36 -14.97
N PHE A 39 -2.56 3.34 -14.12
CA PHE A 39 -2.39 3.09 -12.69
C PHE A 39 -3.76 2.79 -12.06
N LEU A 40 -3.88 1.64 -11.43
CA LEU A 40 -5.02 1.25 -10.62
C LEU A 40 -4.79 1.65 -9.16
N LEU A 41 -3.66 1.25 -8.58
CA LEU A 41 -3.20 1.74 -7.30
C LEU A 41 -2.23 2.88 -7.58
N THR A 42 -2.69 4.10 -7.31
CA THR A 42 -2.01 5.36 -7.60
C THR A 42 -1.51 6.03 -6.31
N GLU A 43 -0.99 7.22 -6.40
CA GLU A 43 -0.53 8.02 -5.26
C GLU A 43 -0.69 9.51 -5.54
N GLY A 44 -0.37 10.38 -4.56
CA GLY A 44 -0.49 11.83 -4.67
C GLY A 44 0.22 12.45 -5.86
N GLY A 45 1.28 11.82 -6.36
CA GLY A 45 2.04 12.28 -7.51
C GLY A 45 2.90 13.51 -7.22
N ASN A 46 3.35 14.19 -8.28
CA ASN A 46 4.18 15.40 -8.17
C ASN A 46 3.34 16.62 -8.56
N TYR A 47 3.20 17.56 -7.64
CA TYR A 47 2.41 18.78 -7.78
C TYR A 47 3.30 20.02 -7.99
N ALA A 48 2.67 21.22 -8.10
CA ALA A 48 3.38 22.49 -8.16
C ALA A 48 4.31 22.69 -6.96
N TYR A 49 5.44 23.38 -7.20
CA TYR A 49 6.34 23.79 -6.13
C TYR A 49 5.84 25.09 -5.52
N ASP A 50 4.80 25.02 -4.72
CA ASP A 50 4.17 26.15 -4.03
C ASP A 50 3.99 25.83 -2.53
N GLU A 51 3.36 26.74 -1.79
CA GLU A 51 3.09 26.60 -0.36
C GLU A 51 1.65 26.16 -0.08
N SER A 52 0.97 25.55 -1.08
CA SER A 52 -0.42 25.13 -0.94
C SER A 52 -0.57 23.87 -0.09
N GLU A 53 -1.77 23.67 0.45
CA GLU A 53 -2.12 22.42 1.17
C GLU A 53 -2.00 21.19 0.27
N MET A 54 -2.34 21.32 -1.02
CA MET A 54 -2.12 20.22 -1.96
C MET A 54 -0.65 19.86 -2.12
N ARG A 55 0.27 20.85 -2.08
CA ARG A 55 1.72 20.57 -2.08
C ARG A 55 2.14 19.85 -0.80
N ASN A 56 1.66 20.28 0.35
CA ASN A 56 1.93 19.62 1.63
C ASN A 56 1.40 18.19 1.63
N TYR A 57 0.18 17.99 1.10
CA TYR A 57 -0.45 16.69 0.99
C TYR A 57 0.36 15.72 0.12
N VAL A 58 0.75 16.08 -1.10
CA VAL A 58 1.51 15.16 -1.98
C VAL A 58 2.88 14.78 -1.45
N LEU A 59 3.42 15.54 -0.51
CA LEU A 59 4.69 15.25 0.15
C LEU A 59 4.53 14.39 1.41
N SER A 60 3.32 14.30 1.94
CA SER A 60 2.99 13.62 3.20
C SER A 60 2.68 12.13 2.98
N THR A 61 2.79 11.33 4.03
CA THR A 61 2.44 9.90 4.00
C THR A 61 0.98 9.66 3.60
N ARG A 62 0.09 10.63 3.89
CA ARG A 62 -1.35 10.54 3.56
C ARG A 62 -1.66 10.37 2.08
N SER A 63 -0.78 10.84 1.20
CA SER A 63 -0.98 10.75 -0.26
C SER A 63 -0.42 9.47 -0.86
N HIS A 64 0.17 8.59 -0.05
CA HIS A 64 0.86 7.39 -0.49
C HIS A 64 0.18 6.11 0.02
N ASN A 65 0.49 4.97 -0.62
CA ASN A 65 -0.08 3.67 -0.29
C ASN A 65 0.78 2.97 0.77
N THR A 66 0.83 3.54 1.96
CA THR A 66 1.63 3.06 3.09
C THR A 66 0.87 3.28 4.40
N VAL A 67 1.55 3.30 5.53
CA VAL A 67 0.94 3.32 6.87
C VAL A 67 1.26 4.63 7.59
N ARG A 68 0.23 5.21 8.22
CA ARG A 68 0.34 6.27 9.25
C ARG A 68 0.14 5.66 10.63
N VAL A 69 0.62 6.32 11.65
CA VAL A 69 0.52 5.92 13.05
C VAL A 69 0.03 7.08 13.90
N ASP A 70 -1.06 6.90 14.66
CA ASP A 70 -1.64 7.92 15.54
C ASP A 70 -1.93 9.24 14.82
N GLY A 71 -2.36 9.15 13.54
CA GLY A 71 -2.55 10.30 12.68
C GLY A 71 -1.26 11.00 12.24
N GLN A 72 -0.08 10.44 12.55
CA GLN A 72 1.22 11.01 12.20
C GLN A 72 1.80 10.39 10.93
N ASP A 73 2.47 11.22 10.13
CA ASP A 73 3.19 10.81 8.94
C ASP A 73 4.59 10.27 9.28
N GLN A 74 5.20 9.52 8.37
CA GLN A 74 6.63 9.24 8.37
C GLN A 74 7.40 10.57 8.41
N ASN A 75 8.56 10.60 9.07
CA ASN A 75 9.34 11.84 9.19
C ASN A 75 10.82 11.62 8.90
N ARG A 76 11.15 11.30 7.66
CA ARG A 76 12.53 11.11 7.21
C ARG A 76 13.23 12.44 6.94
N ARG A 77 12.51 13.47 6.51
CA ARG A 77 13.06 14.80 6.18
C ARG A 77 13.78 15.43 7.34
N LYS A 78 13.27 15.26 8.57
CA LYS A 78 13.88 15.81 9.77
C LYS A 78 15.19 15.11 10.13
N THR A 79 15.31 13.80 9.82
CA THR A 79 16.49 12.96 10.13
C THR A 79 17.60 13.12 9.08
N TYR A 80 17.23 13.22 7.82
CA TYR A 80 18.17 13.17 6.69
C TYR A 80 18.53 14.56 6.18
N ALA A 81 19.38 15.28 6.92
CA ALA A 81 20.09 16.42 6.33
C ALA A 81 21.08 15.88 5.28
N TRP A 82 20.82 16.07 4.01
CA TRP A 82 21.67 15.95 2.80
C TRP A 82 23.11 15.41 2.98
N LYS A 83 23.31 14.53 3.96
CA LYS A 83 24.63 13.97 4.28
C LYS A 83 24.94 12.83 3.33
N GLU A 84 26.17 12.78 2.84
CA GLU A 84 26.64 11.76 1.89
C GLU A 84 26.45 10.33 2.43
N GLU A 85 26.60 10.11 3.72
CA GLU A 85 26.37 8.83 4.40
C GLU A 85 24.91 8.34 4.26
N ASN A 86 23.94 9.25 4.31
CA ASN A 86 22.51 8.93 4.16
C ASN A 86 22.16 8.61 2.69
N ILE A 87 22.79 9.33 1.74
CA ILE A 87 22.58 9.11 0.30
C ILE A 87 23.11 7.73 -0.13
N LYS A 88 24.18 7.26 0.53
CA LYS A 88 24.81 5.97 0.26
C LYS A 88 24.23 4.81 1.06
N LYS A 89 23.27 5.07 1.95
CA LYS A 89 22.60 4.01 2.73
C LYS A 89 21.95 3.00 1.78
N LYS A 90 22.20 1.73 2.04
CA LYS A 90 21.57 0.65 1.25
C LYS A 90 20.14 0.45 1.73
N SER A 91 19.26 0.05 0.80
CA SER A 91 17.95 -0.45 1.13
C SER A 91 18.03 -1.71 2.01
N ASN A 92 17.09 -1.87 2.93
CA ASN A 92 16.86 -3.09 3.69
C ASN A 92 15.90 -4.06 2.97
N LEU A 93 15.90 -4.03 1.64
CA LEU A 93 15.03 -4.84 0.80
C LEU A 93 15.49 -6.30 0.73
N GLU A 94 14.60 -7.21 1.09
CA GLU A 94 14.65 -8.62 0.73
C GLU A 94 13.77 -8.85 -0.50
N TRP A 95 14.20 -9.72 -1.41
CA TRP A 95 13.38 -10.05 -2.58
C TRP A 95 13.74 -11.40 -3.18
N ASN A 96 12.77 -12.02 -3.83
CA ASN A 96 12.97 -13.22 -4.65
C ASN A 96 11.95 -13.24 -5.80
N PHE A 97 12.34 -13.83 -6.93
CA PHE A 97 11.48 -14.00 -8.09
C PHE A 97 11.43 -15.47 -8.45
N SER A 98 10.21 -16.01 -8.55
CA SER A 98 9.98 -17.39 -8.98
C SER A 98 9.16 -17.41 -10.29
N GLU A 99 8.83 -18.60 -10.76
CA GLU A 99 8.01 -18.75 -11.98
C GLU A 99 6.60 -18.17 -11.79
N LYS A 100 6.00 -18.36 -10.62
CA LYS A 100 4.60 -17.97 -10.34
C LYS A 100 4.45 -16.77 -9.42
N TRP A 101 5.40 -16.56 -8.51
CA TRP A 101 5.34 -15.54 -7.48
C TRP A 101 6.61 -14.69 -7.47
N ASP A 102 6.43 -13.40 -7.41
CA ASP A 102 7.47 -12.46 -7.04
C ASP A 102 7.25 -12.04 -5.58
N TYR A 103 8.33 -11.85 -4.84
CA TYR A 103 8.34 -11.46 -3.44
C TYR A 103 9.26 -10.27 -3.21
N ALA A 104 8.84 -9.33 -2.37
CA ALA A 104 9.69 -8.29 -1.83
C ALA A 104 9.25 -7.93 -0.40
N LYS A 105 10.20 -7.63 0.48
CA LYS A 105 9.96 -7.21 1.86
C LYS A 105 10.92 -6.13 2.27
N SER A 106 10.42 -5.14 3.01
CA SER A 106 11.22 -4.10 3.64
C SER A 106 10.54 -3.59 4.91
N ALA A 107 11.22 -2.76 5.69
CA ALA A 107 10.67 -2.18 6.91
C ALA A 107 10.91 -0.66 6.98
N TYR A 108 10.03 0.03 7.66
CA TYR A 108 10.14 1.41 8.08
C TYR A 108 10.27 1.48 9.61
N ASP A 109 11.41 1.94 10.08
CA ASP A 109 11.82 2.09 11.49
C ASP A 109 12.48 3.45 11.75
N GLU A 110 12.20 4.44 10.88
CA GLU A 110 12.94 5.71 10.84
C GLU A 110 12.25 6.82 11.65
N GLY A 111 11.03 6.58 12.15
CA GLY A 111 10.27 7.44 13.05
C GLY A 111 9.08 8.14 12.42
N TYR A 112 8.03 8.32 13.21
CA TYR A 112 6.78 8.99 12.86
C TYR A 112 6.64 10.32 13.61
N GLY A 113 5.92 11.26 13.02
CA GLY A 113 5.58 12.53 13.63
C GLY A 113 6.73 13.51 13.87
N GLU A 114 6.41 14.63 14.48
CA GLU A 114 7.36 15.70 14.79
C GLU A 114 8.51 15.25 15.70
N ASP A 115 8.22 14.38 16.65
CA ASP A 115 9.19 13.87 17.62
C ASP A 115 10.00 12.70 17.07
N GLN A 116 9.69 12.23 15.86
CA GLN A 116 10.34 11.08 15.21
C GLN A 116 10.31 9.83 16.09
N ASP A 117 9.13 9.50 16.62
CA ASP A 117 9.00 8.30 17.45
C ASP A 117 9.32 7.05 16.62
N LYS A 118 10.29 6.28 17.09
CA LYS A 118 10.78 5.05 16.48
C LYS A 118 10.24 3.79 17.15
N ALA A 119 9.33 3.93 18.10
CA ALA A 119 8.70 2.78 18.74
C ALA A 119 7.79 2.05 17.75
N PRO A 120 6.93 2.76 17.00
CA PRO A 120 6.14 2.15 15.93
C PRO A 120 7.04 1.74 14.75
N VAL A 121 6.92 0.48 14.35
CA VAL A 121 7.62 -0.10 13.20
C VAL A 121 6.60 -0.71 12.24
N HIS A 122 6.78 -0.45 10.95
CA HIS A 122 6.00 -1.03 9.88
C HIS A 122 6.91 -1.90 9.01
N GLU A 123 6.67 -3.21 8.99
CA GLU A 123 7.24 -4.14 8.01
C GLU A 123 6.17 -4.47 6.96
N ARG A 124 6.50 -4.35 5.69
CA ARG A 124 5.64 -4.75 4.58
C ARG A 124 6.31 -5.80 3.73
N ALA A 125 5.63 -6.93 3.54
CA ALA A 125 5.93 -7.91 2.51
C ALA A 125 4.89 -7.82 1.40
N ILE A 126 5.32 -7.94 0.15
CA ILE A 126 4.43 -8.05 -1.00
C ILE A 126 4.70 -9.34 -1.75
N TYR A 127 3.63 -10.00 -2.17
CA TYR A 127 3.63 -11.20 -2.99
C TYR A 127 2.79 -10.90 -4.23
N PHE A 128 3.38 -11.09 -5.39
CA PHE A 128 2.72 -10.80 -6.66
C PHE A 128 2.58 -12.09 -7.47
N TYR A 129 1.32 -12.50 -7.71
CA TYR A 129 1.01 -13.65 -8.54
C TYR A 129 1.06 -13.26 -10.01
N ARG A 130 1.92 -13.93 -10.79
CA ARG A 130 2.29 -13.53 -12.15
C ARG A 130 1.38 -14.07 -13.25
N ASP A 131 0.22 -14.60 -12.91
CA ASP A 131 -0.73 -15.05 -13.91
C ASP A 131 -1.41 -13.84 -14.58
N LYS A 132 -1.36 -13.77 -15.92
CA LYS A 132 -1.94 -12.68 -16.70
C LYS A 132 -3.47 -12.65 -16.63
N ASN A 133 -4.11 -13.82 -16.44
CA ASN A 133 -5.57 -13.93 -16.39
C ASN A 133 -6.12 -13.76 -14.97
N GLN A 134 -5.27 -13.83 -13.96
CA GLN A 134 -5.62 -13.71 -12.55
C GLN A 134 -4.48 -13.06 -11.75
N PRO A 135 -4.02 -11.85 -12.12
CA PRO A 135 -2.97 -11.21 -11.34
C PRO A 135 -3.47 -10.90 -9.94
N LEU A 136 -2.62 -11.12 -8.92
CA LEU A 136 -2.93 -10.78 -7.54
C LEU A 136 -1.74 -10.04 -6.93
N LEU A 137 -2.02 -8.97 -6.20
CA LEU A 137 -1.08 -8.32 -5.31
C LEU A 137 -1.53 -8.57 -3.87
N ILE A 138 -0.76 -9.35 -3.13
CA ILE A 138 -0.97 -9.59 -1.70
C ILE A 138 0.03 -8.76 -0.94
N THR A 139 -0.43 -7.92 -0.02
CA THR A 139 0.42 -7.22 0.93
C THR A 139 0.20 -7.79 2.32
N VAL A 140 1.28 -7.97 3.05
CA VAL A 140 1.27 -8.37 4.45
C VAL A 140 1.98 -7.29 5.25
N ASP A 141 1.21 -6.55 6.02
CA ASP A 141 1.70 -5.50 6.91
C ASP A 141 1.81 -6.07 8.32
N ARG A 142 3.03 -6.02 8.90
CA ARG A 142 3.31 -6.31 10.30
C ARG A 142 3.63 -4.99 10.99
N LEU A 143 2.78 -4.63 11.91
CA LEU A 143 2.78 -3.36 12.61
C LEU A 143 3.01 -3.65 14.10
N SER A 144 3.98 -3.00 14.72
CA SER A 144 4.30 -3.27 16.13
C SER A 144 4.96 -2.09 16.82
N ASP A 145 4.69 -1.93 18.12
CA ASP A 145 5.51 -1.11 19.00
C ASP A 145 6.71 -1.92 19.49
N THR A 146 7.93 -1.42 19.28
CA THR A 146 9.17 -2.10 19.67
C THR A 146 9.65 -1.76 21.08
N LYS A 147 9.03 -0.77 21.74
CA LYS A 147 9.43 -0.32 23.10
C LYS A 147 8.46 -0.77 24.19
N SER A 148 7.19 -0.92 23.86
CA SER A 148 6.14 -1.27 24.81
C SER A 148 5.35 -2.49 24.32
N SER A 149 5.03 -3.41 25.22
CA SER A 149 4.12 -4.53 24.93
C SER A 149 2.65 -4.24 25.30
N SER A 150 2.35 -3.07 25.85
CA SER A 150 1.02 -2.70 26.34
C SER A 150 0.48 -1.41 25.74
N GLU A 151 1.32 -0.59 25.12
CA GLU A 151 0.90 0.63 24.44
C GLU A 151 0.32 0.26 23.07
N THR A 152 -0.84 0.78 22.74
CA THR A 152 -1.50 0.56 21.45
C THR A 152 -1.43 1.82 20.61
N HIS A 153 -1.33 1.64 19.30
CA HIS A 153 -1.35 2.70 18.30
C HIS A 153 -2.55 2.57 17.38
N ASP A 154 -3.03 3.68 16.87
CA ASP A 154 -3.95 3.73 15.75
C ASP A 154 -3.16 3.66 14.45
N TRP A 155 -3.29 2.54 13.73
CA TRP A 155 -2.64 2.29 12.46
C TRP A 155 -3.61 2.56 11.32
N ASP A 156 -3.28 3.49 10.41
CA ASP A 156 -4.04 3.78 9.19
C ASP A 156 -3.29 3.20 7.99
N ILE A 157 -3.88 2.19 7.34
CA ILE A 157 -3.34 1.56 6.12
C ILE A 157 -4.08 2.15 4.92
N LEU A 158 -3.35 2.87 4.06
CA LEU A 158 -3.91 3.71 2.99
C LEU A 158 -3.72 3.08 1.62
N TRP A 159 -4.80 3.08 0.80
CA TRP A 159 -4.80 2.61 -0.59
C TRP A 159 -5.56 3.59 -1.49
N HIS A 160 -4.87 4.28 -2.40
CA HIS A 160 -5.46 5.22 -3.36
C HIS A 160 -5.79 4.46 -4.66
N ILE A 161 -7.05 4.17 -4.90
CA ILE A 161 -7.51 3.33 -6.01
C ILE A 161 -8.20 4.19 -7.07
N ASP A 162 -7.56 4.32 -8.24
CA ASP A 162 -8.08 5.10 -9.36
C ASP A 162 -9.10 4.30 -10.19
N SER A 163 -10.21 3.97 -9.52
CA SER A 163 -11.33 3.25 -10.09
C SER A 163 -12.62 3.60 -9.35
N GLU A 164 -13.75 3.44 -10.00
CA GLU A 164 -15.07 3.72 -9.43
C GLU A 164 -15.48 2.62 -8.44
N VAL A 165 -16.02 3.02 -7.29
CA VAL A 165 -16.53 2.09 -6.26
C VAL A 165 -17.91 1.59 -6.70
N GLU A 166 -18.05 0.28 -6.90
CA GLU A 166 -19.33 -0.36 -7.25
C GLU A 166 -20.06 -0.93 -6.04
N LYS A 167 -19.32 -1.50 -5.08
CA LYS A 167 -19.89 -2.14 -3.89
C LYS A 167 -18.90 -2.13 -2.74
N GLN A 168 -19.38 -1.90 -1.54
CA GLN A 168 -18.62 -2.00 -0.30
C GLN A 168 -19.33 -2.92 0.70
N THR A 169 -18.56 -3.75 1.39
CA THR A 169 -18.95 -4.52 2.57
C THR A 169 -17.94 -4.28 3.69
N ASP A 170 -18.07 -4.99 4.81
CA ASP A 170 -17.18 -4.83 5.97
C ASP A 170 -15.68 -4.97 5.66
N LYS A 171 -15.29 -5.99 4.88
CA LYS A 171 -13.88 -6.30 4.57
C LYS A 171 -13.62 -6.53 3.08
N TYR A 172 -14.43 -5.94 2.23
CA TYR A 172 -14.32 -6.09 0.79
C TYR A 172 -14.94 -4.90 0.08
N ILE A 173 -14.25 -4.43 -0.96
CA ILE A 173 -14.75 -3.42 -1.89
C ILE A 173 -14.56 -3.94 -3.31
N LYS A 174 -15.63 -3.86 -4.11
CA LYS A 174 -15.58 -4.04 -5.55
C LYS A 174 -15.44 -2.69 -6.21
N PHE A 175 -14.41 -2.53 -7.03
CA PHE A 175 -14.24 -1.43 -7.96
C PHE A 175 -14.57 -1.88 -9.39
N ALA A 176 -14.75 -0.93 -10.29
CA ALA A 176 -14.98 -1.23 -11.71
C ALA A 176 -13.83 -2.04 -12.36
N ASP A 177 -12.60 -1.90 -11.86
CA ASP A 177 -11.40 -2.52 -12.45
C ASP A 177 -10.71 -3.54 -11.53
N ALA A 178 -11.18 -3.73 -10.29
CA ALA A 178 -10.53 -4.62 -9.33
C ALA A 178 -11.41 -4.97 -8.13
N ASP A 179 -11.07 -6.07 -7.46
CA ASP A 179 -11.50 -6.34 -6.09
C ASP A 179 -10.38 -5.99 -5.09
N ILE A 180 -10.75 -5.47 -3.92
CA ILE A 180 -9.87 -5.35 -2.76
C ILE A 180 -10.53 -5.97 -1.54
N ALA A 181 -9.79 -6.79 -0.80
CA ALA A 181 -10.24 -7.38 0.46
C ALA A 181 -9.10 -7.41 1.47
N TRP A 182 -9.45 -7.38 2.77
CA TRP A 182 -8.47 -7.36 3.86
C TRP A 182 -8.90 -8.23 5.05
N SER A 183 -7.94 -8.64 5.85
CA SER A 183 -8.17 -9.61 6.92
C SER A 183 -8.72 -8.99 8.21
N ASN A 184 -8.35 -7.75 8.54
CA ASN A 184 -8.70 -7.08 9.80
C ASN A 184 -8.77 -5.57 9.64
N GLY A 185 -9.48 -4.88 10.54
CA GLY A 185 -9.63 -3.43 10.61
C GLY A 185 -11.00 -2.93 10.15
N GLU A 186 -11.30 -1.70 10.52
CA GLU A 186 -12.47 -0.94 10.06
C GLU A 186 -12.07 -0.05 8.89
N THR A 187 -12.91 0.07 7.88
CA THR A 187 -12.54 0.77 6.66
C THR A 187 -13.51 1.85 6.28
N THR A 188 -12.95 3.01 5.93
CA THR A 188 -13.66 4.13 5.31
C THR A 188 -13.09 4.40 3.92
N ILE A 189 -13.92 4.94 3.03
CA ILE A 189 -13.48 5.45 1.73
C ILE A 189 -13.57 6.97 1.78
N ILE A 190 -12.45 7.63 1.55
CA ILE A 190 -12.32 9.08 1.54
C ILE A 190 -11.90 9.53 0.14
N ALA A 191 -12.65 10.46 -0.45
CA ALA A 191 -12.32 11.02 -1.76
C ALA A 191 -12.56 12.52 -1.76
N GLY A 192 -11.53 13.29 -2.12
CA GLY A 192 -11.65 14.74 -2.26
C GLY A 192 -11.94 15.48 -0.96
N GLN A 193 -11.43 15.01 0.17
CA GLN A 193 -11.60 15.65 1.46
C GLN A 193 -10.52 16.70 1.71
N GLU A 194 -10.93 17.95 2.05
CA GLU A 194 -10.00 19.03 2.42
C GLU A 194 -9.98 19.27 3.95
N THR A 195 -11.04 18.92 4.66
CA THR A 195 -11.20 19.15 6.11
C THR A 195 -11.64 17.86 6.81
N PRO A 196 -11.11 17.51 8.01
CA PRO A 196 -10.12 18.24 8.81
C PRO A 196 -8.70 18.23 8.26
N GLU A 197 -8.39 17.34 7.35
CA GLU A 197 -7.11 17.23 6.64
C GLU A 197 -7.32 16.74 5.20
N TRP A 198 -6.40 17.08 4.32
CA TRP A 198 -6.46 16.67 2.91
C TRP A 198 -6.30 15.15 2.78
N GLN A 199 -7.24 14.51 2.06
CA GLN A 199 -7.20 13.08 1.79
C GLN A 199 -7.97 12.71 0.51
N GLY A 200 -7.46 11.71 -0.23
CA GLY A 200 -8.12 11.18 -1.42
C GLY A 200 -8.01 12.10 -2.62
N PHE A 201 -6.82 12.64 -2.88
CA PHE A 201 -6.49 13.42 -4.07
C PHE A 201 -5.26 12.86 -4.78
N ILE A 202 -5.18 13.12 -6.08
CA ILE A 202 -3.96 12.93 -6.88
C ILE A 202 -3.69 14.17 -7.72
N ALA A 203 -2.42 14.49 -7.91
CA ALA A 203 -1.99 15.52 -8.86
C ALA A 203 -2.18 15.02 -10.29
N THR A 204 -2.74 15.86 -11.15
CA THR A 204 -2.88 15.60 -12.59
C THR A 204 -1.85 16.36 -13.42
N GLY A 205 -0.98 17.10 -12.75
CA GLY A 205 0.10 17.86 -13.38
C GLY A 205 0.89 18.68 -12.37
N THR A 206 1.85 19.45 -12.87
CA THR A 206 2.84 20.20 -12.06
C THR A 206 2.50 21.68 -11.91
N LYS A 207 1.27 22.09 -12.18
CA LYS A 207 0.79 23.46 -11.99
C LYS A 207 -0.25 23.52 -10.88
N GLN A 208 -0.36 24.68 -10.24
CA GLN A 208 -1.38 24.95 -9.23
C GLN A 208 -2.80 24.64 -9.77
N GLY A 209 -3.62 23.98 -8.97
CA GLY A 209 -4.99 23.59 -9.34
C GLY A 209 -5.09 22.32 -10.19
N MET A 210 -3.98 21.70 -10.60
CA MET A 210 -3.99 20.46 -11.38
C MET A 210 -4.02 19.23 -10.47
N TYR A 211 -5.19 18.96 -9.90
CA TYR A 211 -5.45 17.76 -9.09
C TYR A 211 -6.91 17.34 -9.22
N ARG A 212 -7.22 16.14 -8.79
CA ARG A 212 -8.58 15.59 -8.72
C ARG A 212 -8.73 14.65 -7.55
N ALA A 213 -9.97 14.41 -7.14
CA ALA A 213 -10.30 13.40 -6.17
C ALA A 213 -10.04 11.98 -6.68
N VAL A 214 -9.67 11.09 -5.79
CA VAL A 214 -9.54 9.65 -5.99
C VAL A 214 -9.95 8.93 -4.71
N PRO A 215 -10.67 7.78 -4.76
CA PRO A 215 -10.96 7.00 -3.58
C PRO A 215 -9.67 6.58 -2.86
N CYS A 216 -9.57 6.93 -1.58
CA CYS A 216 -8.60 6.39 -0.65
C CYS A 216 -9.33 5.43 0.29
N VAL A 217 -9.00 4.16 0.23
CA VAL A 217 -9.43 3.13 1.18
C VAL A 217 -8.52 3.25 2.41
N ASP A 218 -9.06 3.71 3.51
CA ASP A 218 -8.37 3.88 4.79
C ASP A 218 -8.82 2.79 5.75
N THR A 219 -7.95 1.83 6.04
CA THR A 219 -8.23 0.74 6.98
C THR A 219 -7.53 1.01 8.30
N LYS A 220 -8.34 1.12 9.38
CA LYS A 220 -7.89 1.47 10.73
C LYS A 220 -7.88 0.28 11.66
N VAL A 221 -6.80 0.15 12.43
CA VAL A 221 -6.67 -0.85 13.49
C VAL A 221 -6.00 -0.24 14.70
N ASN A 222 -6.59 -0.43 15.90
CA ASN A 222 -5.95 -0.07 17.16
C ASN A 222 -5.32 -1.33 17.77
N ALA A 223 -4.00 -1.37 17.87
CA ALA A 223 -3.26 -2.51 18.40
C ALA A 223 -1.84 -2.13 18.82
N ASN A 224 -1.26 -2.90 19.77
CA ASN A 224 0.17 -2.86 20.06
C ASN A 224 0.98 -3.57 18.97
N ALA A 225 0.48 -4.74 18.52
CA ALA A 225 1.07 -5.52 17.45
C ALA A 225 -0.04 -6.19 16.64
N VAL A 226 0.06 -6.14 15.31
CA VAL A 226 -0.96 -6.72 14.42
C VAL A 226 -0.38 -7.05 13.06
N ARG A 227 -0.82 -8.18 12.50
CA ARG A 227 -0.61 -8.57 11.11
C ARG A 227 -1.90 -8.32 10.32
N ILE A 228 -1.79 -7.61 9.20
CA ILE A 228 -2.90 -7.33 8.29
C ILE A 228 -2.52 -7.81 6.90
N VAL A 229 -3.41 -8.57 6.28
CA VAL A 229 -3.27 -9.00 4.89
C VAL A 229 -4.29 -8.24 4.05
N THR A 230 -3.81 -7.53 3.03
CA THR A 230 -4.65 -6.88 2.01
C THR A 230 -4.35 -7.50 0.65
N VAL A 231 -5.39 -7.80 -0.11
CA VAL A 231 -5.27 -8.38 -1.45
C VAL A 231 -5.99 -7.50 -2.45
N LEU A 232 -5.27 -7.08 -3.50
CA LEU A 232 -5.81 -6.44 -4.68
C LEU A 232 -5.81 -7.46 -5.82
N ALA A 233 -6.97 -7.64 -6.43
CA ALA A 233 -7.20 -8.52 -7.57
C ALA A 233 -7.67 -7.68 -8.77
N PRO A 234 -6.76 -7.11 -9.58
CA PRO A 234 -7.13 -6.35 -10.77
C PRO A 234 -7.77 -7.27 -11.80
N TYR A 235 -8.74 -6.75 -12.56
CA TYR A 235 -9.34 -7.49 -13.64
C TYR A 235 -8.44 -7.43 -14.87
N PRO A 236 -8.26 -8.53 -15.62
CA PRO A 236 -7.50 -8.52 -16.87
C PRO A 236 -8.21 -7.70 -17.95
N ALA A 237 -7.46 -7.17 -18.93
CA ALA A 237 -7.99 -6.36 -20.04
C ALA A 237 -9.03 -7.07 -20.90
N GLU A 238 -8.84 -8.37 -21.09
CA GLU A 238 -9.84 -9.25 -21.68
C GLU A 238 -10.39 -10.10 -20.54
N GLU A 239 -11.67 -9.93 -20.18
CA GLU A 239 -12.35 -10.90 -19.32
C GLU A 239 -12.33 -12.25 -20.06
N ALA A 240 -11.26 -12.99 -19.90
CA ALA A 240 -11.33 -14.41 -20.13
C ALA A 240 -12.42 -14.90 -19.19
N GLY A 241 -13.46 -15.57 -19.69
CA GLY A 241 -14.59 -16.07 -18.88
C GLY A 241 -14.20 -17.04 -17.77
N THR A 242 -12.96 -16.98 -17.32
CA THR A 242 -12.29 -17.71 -16.25
C THR A 242 -11.76 -16.81 -15.13
N THR A 243 -11.92 -15.46 -15.23
CA THR A 243 -11.52 -14.53 -14.15
C THR A 243 -12.37 -14.78 -12.91
N LYS A 244 -11.73 -15.01 -11.79
CA LYS A 244 -12.38 -15.23 -10.51
C LYS A 244 -12.34 -13.92 -9.72
N HIS A 245 -13.50 -13.50 -9.23
CA HIS A 245 -13.60 -12.33 -8.38
C HIS A 245 -13.26 -12.67 -6.94
N LEU A 246 -12.35 -11.91 -6.34
CA LEU A 246 -12.00 -12.07 -4.95
C LEU A 246 -13.17 -11.58 -4.08
N LEU A 247 -13.62 -12.40 -3.13
CA LEU A 247 -14.70 -12.04 -2.20
C LEU A 247 -14.23 -11.81 -0.77
N SER A 248 -13.17 -12.49 -0.35
CA SER A 248 -12.73 -12.45 1.04
C SER A 248 -11.29 -12.90 1.22
N VAL A 249 -10.65 -12.29 2.21
CA VAL A 249 -9.34 -12.67 2.74
C VAL A 249 -9.50 -13.06 4.21
N LYS A 250 -8.93 -14.21 4.60
CA LYS A 250 -8.83 -14.62 6.00
C LYS A 250 -7.38 -14.86 6.36
N ALA A 251 -6.93 -14.22 7.41
CA ALA A 251 -5.62 -14.41 8.01
C ALA A 251 -5.69 -14.08 9.50
N SER A 252 -4.83 -14.68 10.30
CA SER A 252 -4.65 -14.31 11.70
C SER A 252 -4.00 -12.94 11.82
N SER A 253 -4.32 -12.21 12.88
CA SER A 253 -3.66 -10.97 13.26
C SER A 253 -2.33 -11.17 14.00
N ASP A 254 -1.97 -12.42 14.31
CA ASP A 254 -0.70 -12.77 14.95
C ASP A 254 0.47 -12.50 13.99
N LEU A 255 1.52 -11.83 14.49
CA LEU A 255 2.69 -11.47 13.69
C LEU A 255 3.45 -12.68 13.14
N ASP A 256 3.43 -13.80 13.87
CA ASP A 256 4.18 -15.02 13.52
C ASP A 256 3.38 -15.96 12.60
N ASP A 257 2.08 -15.71 12.41
CA ASP A 257 1.28 -16.51 11.47
C ASP A 257 1.66 -16.18 10.02
N THR A 258 1.63 -17.19 9.17
CA THR A 258 1.97 -17.11 7.75
C THR A 258 0.85 -17.54 6.82
N ALA A 259 -0.23 -18.11 7.37
CA ALA A 259 -1.35 -18.62 6.59
C ALA A 259 -2.24 -17.49 6.04
N ILE A 260 -2.65 -17.61 4.78
CA ILE A 260 -3.56 -16.71 4.08
C ILE A 260 -4.59 -17.57 3.34
N THR A 261 -5.86 -17.26 3.52
CA THR A 261 -6.95 -17.93 2.77
C THR A 261 -7.69 -16.91 1.92
N LEU A 262 -7.76 -17.14 0.61
CA LEU A 262 -8.51 -16.34 -0.35
C LEU A 262 -9.77 -17.12 -0.77
N ILE A 263 -10.91 -16.44 -0.84
CA ILE A 263 -12.19 -17.02 -1.26
C ILE A 263 -12.68 -16.24 -2.47
N PHE A 264 -13.03 -16.97 -3.53
CA PHE A 264 -13.49 -16.42 -4.80
C PHE A 264 -14.97 -16.69 -5.05
N ASP A 265 -15.56 -15.98 -6.00
CA ASP A 265 -16.98 -16.02 -6.36
C ASP A 265 -17.42 -17.35 -6.99
N ASP A 266 -16.49 -18.08 -7.63
CA ASP A 266 -16.72 -19.43 -8.17
C ASP A 266 -16.73 -20.53 -7.09
N GLY A 267 -16.58 -20.14 -5.81
CA GLY A 267 -16.50 -21.04 -4.67
C GLY A 267 -15.11 -21.66 -4.45
N SER A 268 -14.11 -21.34 -5.27
CA SER A 268 -12.75 -21.81 -5.05
C SER A 268 -12.11 -21.13 -3.83
N VAL A 269 -11.28 -21.88 -3.13
CA VAL A 269 -10.55 -21.44 -1.95
C VAL A 269 -9.06 -21.70 -2.16
N TRP A 270 -8.24 -20.67 -2.03
CA TRP A 270 -6.79 -20.80 -2.06
C TRP A 270 -6.25 -20.67 -0.64
N THR A 271 -5.51 -21.67 -0.19
CA THR A 271 -4.75 -21.61 1.06
C THR A 271 -3.28 -21.45 0.72
N LEU A 272 -2.73 -20.33 1.12
CA LEU A 272 -1.36 -19.90 0.85
C LEU A 272 -0.58 -19.84 2.17
N ASP A 273 0.74 -20.02 2.09
CA ASP A 273 1.67 -19.84 3.19
C ASP A 273 2.81 -18.95 2.73
N GLU A 274 3.06 -17.86 3.46
CA GLU A 274 4.08 -16.87 3.11
C GLU A 274 5.47 -17.49 2.89
N ASN A 275 5.82 -18.54 3.66
CA ASN A 275 7.12 -19.21 3.52
C ASN A 275 7.24 -19.94 2.18
N THR A 276 6.13 -20.48 1.66
CA THR A 276 6.12 -21.11 0.33
C THR A 276 6.05 -20.09 -0.81
N LEU A 277 5.47 -18.91 -0.56
CA LEU A 277 5.40 -17.85 -1.57
C LEU A 277 6.73 -17.11 -1.76
N ARG A 278 7.63 -17.20 -0.78
CA ARG A 278 8.97 -16.58 -0.87
C ARG A 278 9.90 -17.33 -1.83
N GLY A 279 9.60 -18.57 -2.17
CA GLY A 279 10.35 -19.44 -3.08
C GLY A 279 11.46 -20.20 -2.38
#